data_011c8ec888299b0cc8ccdd75e21218d2
#
_entry.id   011c8ec888299b0cc8ccdd75e21218d2
#
_cell.length_a   1.000
_cell.length_b   1.000
_cell.length_c   1.000
_cell.angle_alpha   90.00
_cell.angle_beta   90.00
_cell.angle_gamma   90.00
#
_symmetry.space_group_name_H-M   'P 1'
#
loop_
_entity.id
_entity.type
_entity.pdbx_description
1 polymer ?
#
loop_
_entity_poly.entity_id
_entity_poly.type
_entity_poly.pdbx_seq_one_letter_code
_entity_poly.pdbx_strand_id
1 'polypeptide(L)'
;GLAGSETVPLLLQWDERWGYRAYNESIIGLAGCGPTCLSMATIYLTGDTTKDPLWMCQFAEQHQFNVPGSGSKWALISEGGRMLGLDVTQIPLDKDRIYRNLDVGNPIIVVVGPGDFTTDGHFLVLTGHDGDKITLNDPNSTTNSGKSWDYDTLAGQIQSLWVLRRAG
;
A
#
# COMPACT_ATOMS: atom_id res chain seq x y z
N GLY A 1 -17.22 8.54 -7.18
CA GLY A 1 -16.57 7.42 -6.58
C GLY A 1 -15.37 6.95 -7.35
N LEU A 2 -14.65 6.09 -6.73
CA LEU A 2 -13.45 5.51 -7.32
C LEU A 2 -13.76 4.21 -8.07
N ALA A 3 -14.99 3.73 -8.00
CA ALA A 3 -15.44 2.57 -8.76
C ALA A 3 -15.26 2.86 -10.26
N GLY A 4 -14.57 1.97 -10.95
CA GLY A 4 -14.26 2.16 -12.36
C GLY A 4 -13.10 3.11 -12.64
N SER A 5 -12.44 3.62 -11.60
CA SER A 5 -11.23 4.44 -11.78
C SER A 5 -10.13 3.61 -12.43
N GLU A 6 -9.41 4.21 -13.38
CA GLU A 6 -8.27 3.58 -14.03
C GLU A 6 -6.97 3.79 -13.25
N THR A 7 -7.01 4.57 -12.18
CA THR A 7 -5.83 4.88 -11.37
C THR A 7 -6.07 4.57 -9.91
N VAL A 8 -5.02 4.09 -9.24
CA VAL A 8 -5.06 3.89 -7.80
C VAL A 8 -5.13 5.26 -7.12
N PRO A 9 -6.14 5.51 -6.28
CA PRO A 9 -6.23 6.81 -5.60
C PRO A 9 -5.08 6.98 -4.62
N LEU A 10 -4.60 8.22 -4.47
CA LEU A 10 -3.65 8.54 -3.41
C LEU A 10 -4.42 8.90 -2.14
N LEU A 11 -4.23 8.12 -1.10
CA LEU A 11 -4.72 8.41 0.23
C LEU A 11 -3.53 8.63 1.15
N LEU A 12 -3.62 9.65 2.00
CA LEU A 12 -2.52 10.01 2.91
C LEU A 12 -2.91 9.60 4.33
N GLN A 13 -1.99 8.93 5.00
CA GLN A 13 -2.23 8.46 6.37
C GLN A 13 -2.45 9.60 7.35
N TRP A 14 -1.87 10.78 7.07
CA TRP A 14 -2.00 11.95 7.91
C TRP A 14 -3.16 12.89 7.51
N ASP A 15 -3.99 12.52 6.53
CA ASP A 15 -5.17 13.29 6.19
C ASP A 15 -6.02 13.53 7.45
N GLU A 16 -6.47 14.76 7.67
CA GLU A 16 -7.16 15.15 8.91
C GLU A 16 -8.45 14.37 9.16
N ARG A 17 -9.03 13.77 8.11
CA ARG A 17 -10.25 12.96 8.25
C ARG A 17 -10.04 11.74 9.13
N TRP A 18 -8.83 11.22 9.23
CA TRP A 18 -8.51 10.03 10.03
C TRP A 18 -7.15 10.10 10.74
N GLY A 19 -6.25 11.01 10.35
CA GLY A 19 -4.87 11.02 10.81
C GLY A 19 -4.68 11.14 12.32
N TYR A 20 -5.61 11.79 13.00
CA TYR A 20 -5.56 11.95 14.46
C TYR A 20 -6.23 10.81 15.24
N ARG A 21 -6.88 9.87 14.53
CA ARG A 21 -7.55 8.74 15.17
C ARG A 21 -6.53 7.71 15.65
N ALA A 22 -6.88 7.02 16.71
CA ALA A 22 -5.98 6.05 17.34
C ALA A 22 -5.71 4.85 16.44
N TYR A 23 -4.47 4.42 16.39
CA TYR A 23 -4.06 3.16 15.80
C TYR A 23 -2.76 2.71 16.45
N ASN A 24 -2.74 1.45 16.92
CA ASN A 24 -1.51 0.77 17.33
C ASN A 24 -0.77 1.50 18.46
N GLU A 25 -1.52 2.02 19.45
CA GLU A 25 -0.99 2.81 20.58
C GLU A 25 -0.39 4.15 20.12
N SER A 26 -0.72 4.59 18.91
CA SER A 26 -0.31 5.86 18.32
C SER A 26 -1.51 6.46 17.60
N ILE A 27 -1.27 7.15 16.48
CA ILE A 27 -2.32 7.67 15.59
C ILE A 27 -2.07 7.21 14.17
N ILE A 28 -3.12 7.20 13.36
CA ILE A 28 -3.05 6.75 11.96
C ILE A 28 -1.99 7.54 11.18
N GLY A 29 -1.90 8.84 11.42
CA GLY A 29 -0.94 9.70 10.74
C GLY A 29 0.52 9.32 10.95
N LEU A 30 0.83 8.59 12.01
CA LEU A 30 2.19 8.13 12.32
C LEU A 30 2.40 6.63 12.05
N ALA A 31 1.38 5.81 12.28
CA ALA A 31 1.52 4.36 12.27
C ALA A 31 0.72 3.65 11.17
N GLY A 32 -0.07 4.39 10.38
CA GLY A 32 -1.06 3.82 9.49
C GLY A 32 -0.62 3.55 8.05
N CYS A 33 0.67 3.45 7.75
CA CYS A 33 1.12 3.28 6.37
C CYS A 33 0.60 1.98 5.72
N GLY A 34 0.67 0.87 6.43
CA GLY A 34 0.18 -0.42 5.92
C GLY A 34 -1.32 -0.41 5.62
N PRO A 35 -2.16 -0.07 6.59
CA PRO A 35 -3.60 0.04 6.36
C PRO A 35 -3.97 1.04 5.27
N THR A 36 -3.29 2.18 5.18
CA THR A 36 -3.56 3.17 4.14
C THR A 36 -3.23 2.63 2.74
N CYS A 37 -2.13 1.89 2.60
CA CYS A 37 -1.81 1.23 1.33
C CYS A 37 -2.86 0.18 0.95
N LEU A 38 -3.30 -0.62 1.91
CA LEU A 38 -4.34 -1.61 1.64
C LEU A 38 -5.67 -0.96 1.30
N SER A 39 -6.01 0.19 1.92
CA SER A 39 -7.17 0.99 1.54
C SER A 39 -7.09 1.43 0.09
N MET A 40 -5.95 1.99 -0.34
CA MET A 40 -5.79 2.46 -1.72
C MET A 40 -6.02 1.33 -2.72
N ALA A 41 -5.41 0.17 -2.48
CA ALA A 41 -5.57 -0.98 -3.38
C ALA A 41 -6.99 -1.55 -3.35
N THR A 42 -7.60 -1.67 -2.17
CA THR A 42 -8.94 -2.22 -2.01
C THR A 42 -9.99 -1.34 -2.67
N ILE A 43 -9.94 -0.03 -2.45
CA ILE A 43 -10.88 0.91 -3.07
C ILE A 43 -10.73 0.88 -4.59
N TYR A 44 -9.50 0.87 -5.09
CA TYR A 44 -9.25 0.79 -6.52
C TYR A 44 -9.84 -0.48 -7.14
N LEU A 45 -9.61 -1.63 -6.49
CA LEU A 45 -10.00 -2.93 -7.05
C LEU A 45 -11.50 -3.23 -6.88
N THR A 46 -12.13 -2.75 -5.82
CA THR A 46 -13.52 -3.09 -5.50
C THR A 46 -14.49 -1.95 -5.72
N GLY A 47 -14.02 -0.72 -5.73
CA GLY A 47 -14.88 0.47 -5.77
C GLY A 47 -15.56 0.79 -4.44
N ASP A 48 -15.28 0.03 -3.38
CA ASP A 48 -15.90 0.24 -2.07
C ASP A 48 -15.13 1.32 -1.28
N THR A 49 -15.62 2.56 -1.39
CA THR A 49 -15.00 3.72 -0.74
C THR A 49 -15.17 3.74 0.78
N THR A 50 -15.95 2.83 1.36
CA THR A 50 -16.05 2.72 2.82
C THR A 50 -14.79 2.12 3.43
N LYS A 51 -13.95 1.46 2.64
CA LYS A 51 -12.70 0.85 3.08
C LYS A 51 -11.57 1.87 3.16
N ASP A 52 -11.84 3.01 3.80
CA ASP A 52 -10.87 4.09 3.97
C ASP A 52 -9.81 3.74 5.05
N PRO A 53 -8.80 4.58 5.24
CA PRO A 53 -7.75 4.30 6.23
C PRO A 53 -8.27 4.11 7.65
N LEU A 54 -9.31 4.83 8.09
CA LEU A 54 -9.90 4.63 9.41
C LEU A 54 -10.50 3.23 9.53
N TRP A 55 -11.33 2.85 8.56
CA TRP A 55 -11.93 1.51 8.54
C TRP A 55 -10.85 0.44 8.54
N MET A 56 -9.81 0.64 7.72
CA MET A 56 -8.76 -0.36 7.55
C MET A 56 -7.88 -0.50 8.79
N CYS A 57 -7.61 0.59 9.50
CA CYS A 57 -6.88 0.53 10.77
C CYS A 57 -7.68 -0.22 11.84
N GLN A 58 -8.99 0.01 11.91
CA GLN A 58 -9.87 -0.73 12.82
C GLN A 58 -9.90 -2.21 12.46
N PHE A 59 -9.98 -2.53 11.18
CA PHE A 59 -9.90 -3.90 10.69
C PHE A 59 -8.58 -4.56 11.09
N ALA A 60 -7.46 -3.86 10.92
CA ALA A 60 -6.14 -4.39 11.27
C ALA A 60 -6.03 -4.69 12.77
N GLU A 61 -6.51 -3.79 13.63
CA GLU A 61 -6.49 -4.02 15.07
C GLU A 61 -7.42 -5.14 15.49
N GLN A 62 -8.60 -5.21 14.89
CA GLN A 62 -9.59 -6.24 15.17
C GLN A 62 -9.07 -7.65 14.89
N HIS A 63 -8.24 -7.79 13.86
CA HIS A 63 -7.68 -9.08 13.43
C HIS A 63 -6.22 -9.26 13.86
N GLN A 64 -5.71 -8.37 14.72
CA GLN A 64 -4.35 -8.46 15.27
C GLN A 64 -3.25 -8.40 14.21
N PHE A 65 -3.48 -7.61 13.16
CA PHE A 65 -2.46 -7.35 12.14
C PHE A 65 -1.56 -6.17 12.48
N ASN A 66 -1.83 -5.46 13.58
CA ASN A 66 -0.96 -4.42 14.08
C ASN A 66 0.18 -5.02 14.93
N VAL A 67 1.33 -4.35 14.92
CA VAL A 67 2.45 -4.66 15.81
C VAL A 67 2.47 -3.56 16.88
N PRO A 68 2.09 -3.85 18.13
CA PRO A 68 2.00 -2.81 19.15
C PRO A 68 3.25 -1.94 19.22
N GLY A 69 3.07 -0.63 19.07
CA GLY A 69 4.14 0.35 19.11
C GLY A 69 5.01 0.44 17.85
N SER A 70 4.73 -0.33 16.79
CA SER A 70 5.65 -0.40 15.65
C SER A 70 5.03 -0.25 14.26
N GLY A 71 3.76 -0.49 14.07
CA GLY A 71 3.13 -0.42 12.74
C GLY A 71 2.29 -1.65 12.46
N SER A 72 2.37 -2.19 11.24
CA SER A 72 1.54 -3.32 10.83
C SER A 72 2.37 -4.52 10.41
N LYS A 73 1.82 -5.71 10.67
CA LYS A 73 2.41 -6.98 10.19
C LYS A 73 2.27 -7.07 8.67
N TRP A 74 3.20 -7.75 8.03
CA TRP A 74 3.10 -8.05 6.60
C TRP A 74 1.86 -8.88 6.28
N ALA A 75 1.41 -9.71 7.22
CA ALA A 75 0.19 -10.49 7.08
C ALA A 75 -1.07 -9.64 6.88
N LEU A 76 -1.06 -8.36 7.27
CA LEU A 76 -2.15 -7.45 6.94
C LEU A 76 -2.40 -7.44 5.43
N ILE A 77 -1.33 -7.42 4.62
CA ILE A 77 -1.46 -7.39 3.18
C ILE A 77 -1.89 -8.76 2.64
N SER A 78 -1.16 -9.81 2.97
CA SER A 78 -1.43 -11.15 2.42
C SER A 78 -2.74 -11.74 2.94
N GLU A 79 -2.89 -11.86 4.25
CA GLU A 79 -4.08 -12.48 4.85
C GLU A 79 -5.24 -11.48 4.91
N GLY A 80 -4.96 -10.25 5.30
CA GLY A 80 -5.99 -9.20 5.37
C GLY A 80 -6.59 -8.91 4.01
N GLY A 81 -5.77 -8.82 2.97
CA GLY A 81 -6.25 -8.61 1.60
C GLY A 81 -7.18 -9.74 1.14
N ARG A 82 -6.81 -10.99 1.44
CA ARG A 82 -7.67 -12.15 1.12
C ARG A 82 -8.99 -12.13 1.88
N MET A 83 -8.97 -11.73 3.14
CA MET A 83 -10.19 -11.57 3.94
C MET A 83 -11.14 -10.54 3.34
N LEU A 84 -10.61 -9.55 2.64
CA LEU A 84 -11.38 -8.52 1.95
C LEU A 84 -11.87 -8.96 0.56
N GLY A 85 -11.62 -10.20 0.18
CA GLY A 85 -12.07 -10.75 -1.10
C GLY A 85 -11.12 -10.49 -2.26
N LEU A 86 -9.87 -10.14 -1.99
CA LEU A 86 -8.88 -9.92 -3.04
C LEU A 86 -7.98 -11.15 -3.23
N ASP A 87 -7.48 -11.33 -4.45
CA ASP A 87 -6.34 -12.20 -4.69
C ASP A 87 -5.08 -11.46 -4.30
N VAL A 88 -4.28 -12.05 -3.43
CA VAL A 88 -3.00 -11.50 -3.02
C VAL A 88 -1.91 -12.55 -3.23
N THR A 89 -0.91 -12.21 -4.02
CA THR A 89 0.20 -13.12 -4.32
C THR A 89 1.51 -12.43 -4.02
N GLN A 90 2.29 -12.99 -3.13
CA GLN A 90 3.66 -12.55 -2.92
C GLN A 90 4.50 -12.99 -4.11
N ILE A 91 5.27 -12.07 -4.69
CA ILE A 91 6.10 -12.36 -5.85
C ILE A 91 7.57 -12.05 -5.53
N PRO A 92 8.51 -12.66 -6.26
CA PRO A 92 9.93 -12.29 -6.12
C PRO A 92 10.18 -10.92 -6.75
N LEU A 93 11.33 -10.34 -6.42
CA LEU A 93 11.78 -9.08 -7.02
C LEU A 93 12.28 -9.37 -8.44
N ASP A 94 11.34 -9.41 -9.38
CA ASP A 94 11.58 -9.66 -10.79
C ASP A 94 10.97 -8.52 -11.60
N LYS A 95 11.81 -7.77 -12.29
CA LYS A 95 11.40 -6.58 -13.05
C LYS A 95 10.30 -6.90 -14.06
N ASP A 96 10.46 -7.95 -14.84
CA ASP A 96 9.49 -8.31 -15.88
C ASP A 96 8.13 -8.66 -15.28
N ARG A 97 8.13 -9.38 -14.19
CA ARG A 97 6.90 -9.78 -13.50
C ARG A 97 6.20 -8.58 -12.87
N ILE A 98 6.97 -7.68 -12.27
CA ILE A 98 6.45 -6.42 -11.73
C ILE A 98 5.79 -5.62 -12.85
N TYR A 99 6.50 -5.42 -13.95
CA TYR A 99 6.00 -4.59 -15.07
C TYR A 99 4.76 -5.19 -15.72
N ARG A 100 4.72 -6.51 -15.93
CA ARG A 100 3.53 -7.15 -16.51
C ARG A 100 2.30 -6.97 -15.62
N ASN A 101 2.47 -7.03 -14.31
CA ASN A 101 1.35 -6.81 -13.39
C ASN A 101 0.89 -5.35 -13.41
N LEU A 102 1.82 -4.41 -13.38
CA LEU A 102 1.47 -2.99 -13.46
C LEU A 102 0.80 -2.65 -14.79
N ASP A 103 1.25 -3.24 -15.89
CA ASP A 103 0.69 -2.99 -17.23
C ASP A 103 -0.77 -3.40 -17.35
N VAL A 104 -1.20 -4.43 -16.63
CA VAL A 104 -2.60 -4.87 -16.64
C VAL A 104 -3.43 -4.27 -15.50
N GLY A 105 -2.87 -3.29 -14.78
CA GLY A 105 -3.60 -2.56 -13.75
C GLY A 105 -3.65 -3.24 -12.39
N ASN A 106 -2.75 -4.18 -12.11
CA ASN A 106 -2.66 -4.78 -10.79
C ASN A 106 -1.74 -3.95 -9.90
N PRO A 107 -2.25 -3.35 -8.81
CA PRO A 107 -1.37 -2.62 -7.89
C PRO A 107 -0.47 -3.59 -7.13
N ILE A 108 0.72 -3.12 -6.79
CA ILE A 108 1.68 -3.91 -6.01
C ILE A 108 1.99 -3.16 -4.73
N ILE A 109 1.71 -3.77 -3.58
CA ILE A 109 2.11 -3.22 -2.30
C ILE A 109 3.49 -3.76 -1.97
N VAL A 110 4.40 -2.86 -1.59
CA VAL A 110 5.77 -3.21 -1.23
C VAL A 110 6.08 -2.74 0.18
N VAL A 111 6.97 -3.48 0.85
CA VAL A 111 7.63 -3.02 2.08
C VAL A 111 9.04 -2.61 1.70
N VAL A 112 9.42 -1.39 2.07
CA VAL A 112 10.78 -0.88 1.89
C VAL A 112 11.47 -0.75 3.24
N GLY A 113 12.77 -0.99 3.25
CA GLY A 113 13.62 -0.77 4.40
C GLY A 113 14.21 0.65 4.41
N PRO A 114 15.21 0.89 5.29
CA PRO A 114 15.83 2.21 5.39
C PRO A 114 16.35 2.70 4.05
N GLY A 115 16.05 3.96 3.73
CA GLY A 115 16.46 4.58 2.47
C GLY A 115 15.67 5.85 2.18
N ASP A 116 15.24 6.00 0.95
CA ASP A 116 14.60 7.24 0.49
C ASP A 116 13.21 7.50 1.08
N PHE A 117 12.55 6.46 1.60
CA PHE A 117 11.15 6.55 2.04
C PHE A 117 11.00 6.51 3.55
N THR A 118 11.97 5.98 4.27
CA THR A 118 11.85 5.72 5.70
C THR A 118 13.22 5.52 6.32
N THR A 119 13.31 5.69 7.64
CA THR A 119 14.51 5.35 8.39
C THR A 119 14.50 3.91 8.92
N ASP A 120 13.33 3.27 8.95
CA ASP A 120 13.17 1.89 9.49
C ASP A 120 12.42 0.99 8.52
N GLY A 121 11.13 1.20 8.30
CA GLY A 121 10.30 0.39 7.43
C GLY A 121 9.05 1.15 7.03
N HIS A 122 8.53 0.87 5.82
CA HIS A 122 7.39 1.61 5.29
C HIS A 122 6.71 0.79 4.20
N PHE A 123 5.42 1.03 4.01
CA PHE A 123 4.65 0.43 2.92
C PHE A 123 4.40 1.47 1.84
N LEU A 124 4.47 1.03 0.58
CA LEU A 124 4.15 1.84 -0.60
C LEU A 124 3.26 1.04 -1.53
N VAL A 125 2.53 1.72 -2.43
CA VAL A 125 1.78 1.09 -3.51
C VAL A 125 2.42 1.47 -4.83
N LEU A 126 2.90 0.48 -5.59
CA LEU A 126 3.35 0.71 -6.97
C LEU A 126 2.13 0.75 -7.87
N THR A 127 2.02 1.78 -8.71
CA THR A 127 0.83 2.03 -9.50
C THR A 127 1.03 1.93 -11.01
N GLY A 128 2.27 2.02 -11.49
CA GLY A 128 2.56 1.94 -12.92
C GLY A 128 4.05 2.09 -13.20
N HIS A 129 4.39 2.05 -14.47
CA HIS A 129 5.74 2.34 -14.91
C HIS A 129 5.73 2.89 -16.34
N ASP A 130 6.79 3.62 -16.67
CA ASP A 130 7.10 4.06 -18.02
C ASP A 130 8.58 3.75 -18.24
N GLY A 131 8.86 2.71 -19.03
CA GLY A 131 10.20 2.15 -19.10
C GLY A 131 10.64 1.72 -17.69
N ASP A 132 11.80 2.14 -17.25
CA ASP A 132 12.33 1.83 -15.93
C ASP A 132 12.03 2.91 -14.88
N LYS A 133 11.05 3.77 -15.14
CA LYS A 133 10.55 4.76 -14.18
C LYS A 133 9.26 4.25 -13.58
N ILE A 134 9.25 4.11 -12.25
CA ILE A 134 8.11 3.59 -11.50
C ILE A 134 7.31 4.75 -10.92
N THR A 135 5.99 4.69 -11.06
CA THR A 135 5.09 5.59 -10.31
C THR A 135 4.55 4.84 -9.10
N LEU A 136 4.41 5.55 -8.01
CA LEU A 136 3.94 4.97 -6.75
C LEU A 136 3.13 5.95 -5.93
N ASN A 137 2.36 5.42 -4.99
CA ASN A 137 1.71 6.19 -3.94
C ASN A 137 2.41 5.90 -2.62
N ASP A 138 2.97 6.95 -2.03
CA ASP A 138 3.53 6.92 -0.69
C ASP A 138 2.48 7.49 0.26
N PRO A 139 1.92 6.69 1.17
CA PRO A 139 0.86 7.18 2.06
C PRO A 139 1.29 8.28 3.01
N ASN A 140 2.58 8.56 3.09
CA ASN A 140 3.14 9.58 3.98
C ASN A 140 3.68 10.82 3.25
N SER A 141 3.71 10.81 1.90
CA SER A 141 4.39 11.88 1.17
C SER A 141 3.72 12.17 -0.17
N THR A 142 3.22 13.41 -0.31
CA THR A 142 2.74 13.90 -1.59
C THR A 142 3.90 14.11 -2.57
N THR A 143 5.06 14.52 -2.08
CA THR A 143 6.26 14.72 -2.90
C THR A 143 6.71 13.41 -3.55
N ASN A 144 6.85 12.36 -2.75
CA ASN A 144 7.27 11.05 -3.28
C ASN A 144 6.24 10.47 -4.23
N SER A 145 4.95 10.73 -3.98
CA SER A 145 3.84 10.25 -4.82
C SER A 145 3.73 11.04 -6.12
N GLY A 146 4.28 12.22 -6.19
CA GLY A 146 4.17 13.11 -7.35
C GLY A 146 5.30 12.97 -8.35
N LYS A 147 6.26 12.09 -8.13
CA LYS A 147 7.38 11.89 -9.04
C LYS A 147 7.57 10.43 -9.39
N SER A 148 8.34 10.16 -10.43
CA SER A 148 8.72 8.80 -10.81
C SER A 148 10.07 8.43 -10.20
N TRP A 149 10.28 7.13 -10.03
CA TRP A 149 11.47 6.58 -9.37
C TRP A 149 12.17 5.59 -10.29
N ASP A 150 13.50 5.68 -10.36
CA ASP A 150 14.27 4.67 -11.08
C ASP A 150 14.02 3.28 -10.46
N TYR A 151 13.80 2.29 -11.32
CA TYR A 151 13.60 0.92 -10.85
C TYR A 151 14.75 0.45 -9.94
N ASP A 152 16.00 0.66 -10.36
CA ASP A 152 17.14 0.18 -9.58
C ASP A 152 17.23 0.83 -8.21
N THR A 153 16.93 2.13 -8.12
CA THR A 153 16.91 2.84 -6.83
C THR A 153 15.85 2.28 -5.91
N LEU A 154 14.65 2.04 -6.43
CA LEU A 154 13.53 1.51 -5.67
C LEU A 154 13.77 0.04 -5.27
N ALA A 155 14.20 -0.77 -6.23
CA ALA A 155 14.38 -2.20 -6.04
C ALA A 155 15.37 -2.52 -4.91
N GLY A 156 16.42 -1.74 -4.78
CA GLY A 156 17.41 -1.92 -3.72
C GLY A 156 16.86 -1.72 -2.31
N GLN A 157 15.68 -1.11 -2.18
CA GLN A 157 15.05 -0.83 -0.89
C GLN A 157 13.90 -1.79 -0.57
N ILE A 158 13.42 -2.57 -1.55
CA ILE A 158 12.26 -3.45 -1.38
C ILE A 158 12.67 -4.70 -0.61
N GLN A 159 11.92 -4.99 0.45
CA GLN A 159 12.09 -6.20 1.28
C GLN A 159 11.07 -7.27 0.93
N SER A 160 9.87 -6.89 0.53
CA SER A 160 8.82 -7.82 0.12
C SER A 160 7.81 -7.11 -0.75
N LEU A 161 7.10 -7.87 -1.60
CA LEU A 161 6.09 -7.30 -2.48
C LEU A 161 4.97 -8.28 -2.76
N TRP A 162 3.75 -7.75 -2.90
CA TRP A 162 2.53 -8.51 -3.15
C TRP A 162 1.74 -7.85 -4.27
N VAL A 163 1.31 -8.67 -5.22
CA VAL A 163 0.37 -8.26 -6.27
C VAL A 163 -1.04 -8.45 -5.75
N LEU A 164 -1.88 -7.43 -5.89
CA LEU A 164 -3.29 -7.50 -5.52
C LEU A 164 -4.16 -7.41 -6.77
N ARG A 165 -5.22 -8.25 -6.82
CA ARG A 165 -6.17 -8.30 -7.94
C ARG A 165 -7.56 -8.55 -7.40
N ARG A 166 -8.57 -8.23 -8.20
CA ARG A 166 -9.92 -8.66 -7.88
C ARG A 166 -9.99 -10.19 -7.92
N ALA A 167 -10.62 -10.78 -6.90
CA ALA A 167 -10.85 -12.22 -6.86
C ALA A 167 -11.96 -12.60 -7.83
N GLY A 168 -11.79 -13.72 -8.47
CA GLY A 168 -12.77 -14.24 -9.42
C GLY A 168 -12.48 -13.86 -10.82
#